data_b9ff75105c1d24410da38d594fcd6108
#
_entry.id   b9ff75105c1d24410da38d594fcd6108
#
_cell.length_a   1.000
_cell.length_b   1.000
_cell.length_c   1.000
_cell.angle_alpha   90.00
_cell.angle_beta   90.00
_cell.angle_gamma   90.00
#
_symmetry.space_group_name_H-M   'P 1'
#
loop_
_entity.id
_entity.type
_entity.pdbx_description
1 polymer ?
#
loop_
_entity_poly.entity_id
_entity_poly.type
_entity_poly.pdbx_seq_one_letter_code
_entity_poly.pdbx_strand_id
1 'polypeptide(L)'
;MIGIDLDVTLLNNRKLISPKDLNILKSAYEKGIHIAILTGRNEYSTKLYADYIGVKSSIIANNGSIIKMENGSTIIIDIEWDKILEVIKCAEILNLHYNLVTTEQIYYHRKPLKHEIFYGDNDIANHSDVVKYSIIESLEDIKDLDEKAFKLHILDDNTWRINKFLDKMPYKTDFDMTKTPENQLEICHKDASKGSALKIIADYYDISSDGIIAIGDSGNDLSMIEFANIGIAMENGMDIIKKKANYITKSNEENGVYYGIKKFINL
;
A
#
# COMPACT_ATOMS: atom_id res chain seq x y z
N MET A 1 10.95 -5.11 15.44
CA MET A 1 10.59 -4.98 14.01
C MET A 1 10.36 -3.53 13.65
N ILE A 2 10.66 -3.13 12.41
CA ILE A 2 10.34 -1.80 11.88
C ILE A 2 9.48 -1.99 10.64
N GLY A 3 8.23 -1.53 10.68
CA GLY A 3 7.31 -1.46 9.55
C GLY A 3 7.34 -0.08 8.93
N ILE A 4 7.55 0.03 7.60
CA ILE A 4 7.77 1.31 6.94
C ILE A 4 6.96 1.38 5.65
N ASP A 5 6.18 2.45 5.50
CA ASP A 5 5.58 2.78 4.22
C ASP A 5 6.61 3.32 3.22
N LEU A 6 6.32 3.21 1.93
CA LEU A 6 7.19 3.68 0.85
C LEU A 6 6.89 5.12 0.42
N ASP A 7 5.73 5.34 -0.17
CA ASP A 7 5.42 6.61 -0.83
C ASP A 7 5.22 7.74 0.16
N VAL A 8 5.91 8.87 -0.06
CA VAL A 8 5.81 10.05 0.81
C VAL A 8 6.29 9.82 2.26
N THR A 9 6.79 8.59 2.56
CA THR A 9 7.41 8.17 3.82
C THR A 9 8.90 7.88 3.64
N LEU A 10 9.27 6.70 3.12
CA LEU A 10 10.66 6.34 2.86
C LEU A 10 11.18 6.99 1.57
N LEU A 11 10.30 7.18 0.59
CA LEU A 11 10.59 7.79 -0.70
C LEU A 11 10.36 9.30 -0.65
N ASN A 12 11.37 10.05 -1.11
CA ASN A 12 11.23 11.48 -1.34
C ASN A 12 10.36 11.78 -2.58
N ASN A 13 10.14 13.05 -2.90
CA ASN A 13 9.29 13.46 -4.04
C ASN A 13 9.85 13.04 -5.41
N ARG A 14 11.14 12.64 -5.47
CA ARG A 14 11.77 12.07 -6.66
C ARG A 14 11.72 10.54 -6.68
N LYS A 15 10.97 9.92 -5.78
CA LYS A 15 10.88 8.46 -5.61
C LYS A 15 12.22 7.78 -5.30
N LEU A 16 13.11 8.48 -4.62
CA LEU A 16 14.42 7.98 -4.19
C LEU A 16 14.46 7.83 -2.67
N ILE A 17 15.26 6.86 -2.19
CA ILE A 17 15.57 6.70 -0.77
C ILE A 17 16.82 7.51 -0.45
N SER A 18 16.79 8.31 0.60
CA SER A 18 17.96 9.08 1.01
C SER A 18 19.08 8.17 1.53
N PRO A 19 20.35 8.53 1.35
CA PRO A 19 21.46 7.75 1.91
C PRO A 19 21.39 7.59 3.43
N LYS A 20 20.84 8.56 4.16
CA LYS A 20 20.68 8.47 5.62
C LYS A 20 19.60 7.46 6.01
N ASP A 21 18.45 7.49 5.33
CA ASP A 21 17.37 6.54 5.57
C ASP A 21 17.82 5.12 5.19
N LEU A 22 18.53 4.97 4.07
CA LEU A 22 19.09 3.68 3.66
C LEU A 22 20.06 3.12 4.70
N ASN A 23 20.98 3.95 5.21
CA ASN A 23 22.00 3.51 6.17
C ASN A 23 21.39 3.12 7.51
N ILE A 24 20.39 3.85 8.02
CA ILE A 24 19.74 3.52 9.30
C ILE A 24 19.00 2.18 9.21
N LEU A 25 18.36 1.87 8.07
CA LEU A 25 17.70 0.57 7.85
C LEU A 25 18.73 -0.58 7.82
N LYS A 26 19.87 -0.38 7.15
CA LYS A 26 20.95 -1.37 7.15
C LYS A 26 21.51 -1.60 8.54
N SER A 27 21.77 -0.52 9.29
CA SER A 27 22.24 -0.63 10.67
C SER A 27 21.24 -1.33 11.60
N ALA A 28 19.92 -1.06 11.41
CA ALA A 28 18.87 -1.76 12.16
C ALA A 28 18.88 -3.27 11.84
N TYR A 29 18.97 -3.62 10.56
CA TYR A 29 19.01 -5.02 10.14
C TYR A 29 20.24 -5.75 10.69
N GLU A 30 21.43 -5.14 10.65
CA GLU A 30 22.69 -5.69 11.21
C GLU A 30 22.59 -5.95 12.72
N LYS A 31 21.75 -5.21 13.43
CA LYS A 31 21.44 -5.45 14.85
C LYS A 31 20.33 -6.48 15.08
N GLY A 32 19.90 -7.18 14.04
CA GLY A 32 18.87 -8.21 14.11
C GLY A 32 17.44 -7.68 14.16
N ILE A 33 17.22 -6.40 13.79
CA ILE A 33 15.88 -5.83 13.73
C ILE A 33 15.27 -6.18 12.37
N HIS A 34 14.14 -6.87 12.39
CA HIS A 34 13.40 -7.24 11.19
C HIS A 34 12.82 -6.00 10.50
N ILE A 35 13.00 -5.90 9.18
CA ILE A 35 12.45 -4.82 8.36
C ILE A 35 11.25 -5.32 7.57
N ALA A 36 10.14 -4.60 7.62
CA ALA A 36 8.95 -4.85 6.83
C ALA A 36 8.61 -3.60 5.99
N ILE A 37 8.48 -3.78 4.68
CA ILE A 37 8.07 -2.72 3.73
C ILE A 37 6.58 -2.86 3.46
N LEU A 38 5.80 -1.81 3.73
CA LEU A 38 4.34 -1.83 3.60
C LEU A 38 3.87 -0.75 2.63
N THR A 39 3.15 -1.11 1.57
CA THR A 39 2.76 -0.13 0.56
C THR A 39 1.46 -0.51 -0.15
N GLY A 40 0.79 0.50 -0.72
CA GLY A 40 -0.31 0.31 -1.67
C GLY A 40 0.15 -0.12 -3.07
N ARG A 41 1.47 -0.10 -3.34
CA ARG A 41 2.05 -0.55 -4.61
C ARG A 41 1.86 -2.05 -4.81
N ASN A 42 1.95 -2.51 -6.06
CA ASN A 42 1.97 -3.94 -6.37
C ASN A 42 3.27 -4.62 -5.88
N GLU A 43 3.26 -5.95 -5.88
CA GLU A 43 4.39 -6.77 -5.40
C GLU A 43 5.68 -6.47 -6.17
N TYR A 44 5.61 -6.35 -7.48
CA TYR A 44 6.78 -6.11 -8.33
C TYR A 44 7.50 -4.81 -7.95
N SER A 45 6.77 -3.69 -7.93
CA SER A 45 7.33 -2.40 -7.54
C SER A 45 7.87 -2.41 -6.10
N THR A 46 7.13 -3.04 -5.18
CA THR A 46 7.57 -3.17 -3.79
C THR A 46 8.88 -3.94 -3.68
N LYS A 47 9.01 -5.05 -4.43
CA LYS A 47 10.23 -5.86 -4.45
C LYS A 47 11.43 -5.09 -4.98
N LEU A 48 11.28 -4.26 -6.01
CA LEU A 48 12.37 -3.43 -6.52
C LEU A 48 12.95 -2.51 -5.43
N TYR A 49 12.10 -1.86 -4.63
CA TYR A 49 12.57 -1.03 -3.52
C TYR A 49 13.18 -1.85 -2.39
N ALA A 50 12.61 -3.00 -2.06
CA ALA A 50 13.19 -3.91 -1.08
C ALA A 50 14.58 -4.40 -1.50
N ASP A 51 14.76 -4.78 -2.76
CA ASP A 51 16.05 -5.16 -3.33
C ASP A 51 17.05 -3.98 -3.33
N TYR A 52 16.58 -2.76 -3.63
CA TYR A 52 17.41 -1.55 -3.58
C TYR A 52 17.90 -1.21 -2.16
N ILE A 53 17.07 -1.41 -1.14
CA ILE A 53 17.48 -1.24 0.26
C ILE A 53 18.64 -2.19 0.59
N GLY A 54 18.67 -3.37 -0.01
CA GLY A 54 19.80 -4.30 0.06
C GLY A 54 19.92 -5.06 1.38
N VAL A 55 18.81 -5.16 2.14
CA VAL A 55 18.66 -6.05 3.29
C VAL A 55 17.50 -6.99 3.08
N LYS A 56 17.50 -8.16 3.72
CA LYS A 56 16.33 -9.02 3.70
C LYS A 56 15.19 -8.33 4.44
N SER A 57 14.03 -8.31 3.82
CA SER A 57 12.84 -7.68 4.39
C SER A 57 11.59 -8.48 4.03
N SER A 58 10.60 -8.43 4.91
CA SER A 58 9.25 -8.83 4.52
C SER A 58 8.59 -7.73 3.69
N ILE A 59 7.74 -8.13 2.74
CA ILE A 59 7.07 -7.23 1.81
C ILE A 59 5.56 -7.35 2.01
N ILE A 60 4.91 -6.22 2.17
CA ILE A 60 3.45 -6.08 2.19
C ILE A 60 3.09 -5.18 1.02
N ALA A 61 2.43 -5.75 0.01
CA ALA A 61 2.00 -5.06 -1.19
C ALA A 61 0.47 -4.97 -1.27
N ASN A 62 -0.05 -4.12 -2.17
CA ASN A 62 -1.48 -3.89 -2.38
C ASN A 62 -2.23 -3.67 -1.05
N ASN A 63 -1.71 -2.79 -0.16
CA ASN A 63 -2.29 -2.47 1.14
C ASN A 63 -2.49 -3.67 2.08
N GLY A 64 -1.78 -4.78 1.90
CA GLY A 64 -1.90 -5.98 2.74
C GLY A 64 -2.50 -7.19 2.04
N SER A 65 -2.88 -7.08 0.77
CA SER A 65 -3.41 -8.22 0.00
C SER A 65 -2.33 -9.26 -0.32
N ILE A 66 -1.06 -8.85 -0.41
CA ILE A 66 0.09 -9.74 -0.61
C ILE A 66 1.08 -9.54 0.52
N ILE A 67 1.36 -10.60 1.26
CA ILE A 67 2.31 -10.60 2.37
C ILE A 67 3.37 -11.64 2.06
N LYS A 68 4.61 -11.20 1.90
CA LYS A 68 5.74 -12.07 1.59
C LYS A 68 6.80 -11.99 2.69
N MET A 69 7.08 -13.12 3.29
CA MET A 69 8.09 -13.24 4.34
C MET A 69 9.51 -13.23 3.75
N GLU A 70 10.52 -12.94 4.57
CA GLU A 70 11.93 -12.98 4.14
C GLU A 70 12.36 -14.32 3.54
N ASN A 71 11.78 -15.44 4.00
CA ASN A 71 12.08 -16.78 3.49
C ASN A 71 11.35 -17.13 2.20
N GLY A 72 10.54 -16.20 1.64
CA GLY A 72 9.78 -16.38 0.42
C GLY A 72 8.37 -16.96 0.61
N SER A 73 7.97 -17.36 1.83
CA SER A 73 6.59 -17.75 2.10
C SER A 73 5.64 -16.59 1.82
N THR A 74 4.53 -16.86 1.13
CA THR A 74 3.58 -15.83 0.70
C THR A 74 2.19 -16.15 1.21
N ILE A 75 1.52 -15.14 1.75
CA ILE A 75 0.09 -15.17 2.10
C ILE A 75 -0.62 -14.19 1.18
N ILE A 76 -1.75 -14.61 0.63
CA ILE A 76 -2.58 -13.82 -0.27
C ILE A 76 -3.96 -13.66 0.36
N ILE A 77 -4.44 -12.42 0.41
CA ILE A 77 -5.78 -12.02 0.85
C ILE A 77 -6.44 -11.36 -0.37
N ASP A 78 -7.16 -12.15 -1.14
CA ASP A 78 -7.83 -11.72 -2.36
C ASP A 78 -9.31 -11.40 -2.11
N ILE A 79 -9.89 -10.61 -3.00
CA ILE A 79 -11.31 -10.32 -3.03
C ILE A 79 -12.02 -11.47 -3.76
N GLU A 80 -13.10 -11.99 -3.19
CA GLU A 80 -13.94 -13.00 -3.85
C GLU A 80 -14.43 -12.47 -5.21
N TRP A 81 -14.17 -13.26 -6.27
CA TRP A 81 -14.40 -12.82 -7.65
C TRP A 81 -15.85 -12.41 -7.89
N ASP A 82 -16.82 -13.22 -7.47
CA ASP A 82 -18.24 -12.92 -7.65
C ASP A 82 -18.65 -11.58 -6.98
N LYS A 83 -18.08 -11.28 -5.82
CA LYS A 83 -18.37 -10.03 -5.11
C LYS A 83 -17.79 -8.81 -5.83
N ILE A 84 -16.54 -8.91 -6.31
CA ILE A 84 -15.93 -7.77 -7.02
C ILE A 84 -16.63 -7.49 -8.34
N LEU A 85 -17.11 -8.52 -9.05
CA LEU A 85 -17.88 -8.35 -10.28
C LEU A 85 -19.19 -7.58 -10.03
N GLU A 86 -19.91 -7.87 -8.94
CA GLU A 86 -21.13 -7.11 -8.58
C GLU A 86 -20.80 -5.65 -8.18
N VAL A 87 -19.66 -5.40 -7.55
CA VAL A 87 -19.18 -4.04 -7.26
C VAL A 87 -18.85 -3.29 -8.53
N ILE A 88 -18.14 -3.93 -9.48
CA ILE A 88 -17.81 -3.36 -10.80
C ILE A 88 -19.08 -3.04 -11.57
N LYS A 89 -20.06 -3.94 -11.59
CA LYS A 89 -21.36 -3.70 -12.22
C LYS A 89 -22.08 -2.45 -11.65
N CYS A 90 -21.98 -2.24 -10.33
CA CYS A 90 -22.50 -1.02 -9.71
C CYS A 90 -21.74 0.23 -10.20
N ALA A 91 -20.44 0.16 -10.38
CA ALA A 91 -19.63 1.25 -10.92
C ALA A 91 -20.02 1.57 -12.38
N GLU A 92 -20.22 0.56 -13.22
CA GLU A 92 -20.64 0.73 -14.62
C GLU A 92 -22.03 1.36 -14.76
N ILE A 93 -23.01 0.93 -13.95
CA ILE A 93 -24.35 1.55 -13.91
C ILE A 93 -24.27 3.05 -13.61
N LEU A 94 -23.30 3.46 -12.80
CA LEU A 94 -23.06 4.86 -12.46
C LEU A 94 -22.12 5.58 -13.43
N ASN A 95 -21.65 4.87 -14.48
CA ASN A 95 -20.69 5.35 -15.46
C ASN A 95 -19.39 5.88 -14.82
N LEU A 96 -18.90 5.19 -13.80
CA LEU A 96 -17.64 5.49 -13.13
C LEU A 96 -16.47 4.83 -13.86
N HIS A 97 -15.32 5.50 -13.85
CA HIS A 97 -14.07 4.87 -14.24
C HIS A 97 -13.54 4.00 -13.12
N TYR A 98 -12.91 2.89 -13.48
CA TYR A 98 -12.26 2.02 -12.51
C TYR A 98 -11.03 1.34 -13.10
N ASN A 99 -10.16 0.86 -12.23
CA ASN A 99 -9.19 -0.17 -12.57
C ASN A 99 -9.22 -1.29 -11.55
N LEU A 100 -9.01 -2.51 -12.01
CA LEU A 100 -8.93 -3.73 -11.21
C LEU A 100 -7.50 -4.25 -11.21
N VAL A 101 -6.89 -4.35 -10.03
CA VAL A 101 -5.56 -4.93 -9.84
C VAL A 101 -5.71 -6.41 -9.51
N THR A 102 -5.07 -7.26 -10.31
CA THR A 102 -5.09 -8.73 -10.15
C THR A 102 -3.68 -9.30 -10.00
N THR A 103 -3.57 -10.62 -9.93
CA THR A 103 -2.29 -11.33 -9.93
C THR A 103 -1.48 -11.12 -11.19
N GLU A 104 -2.12 -10.97 -12.35
CA GLU A 104 -1.45 -10.96 -13.65
C GLU A 104 -1.20 -9.56 -14.17
N GLN A 105 -2.17 -8.63 -13.96
CA GLN A 105 -2.09 -7.30 -14.54
C GLN A 105 -3.08 -6.31 -13.90
N ILE A 106 -3.11 -5.10 -14.44
CA ILE A 106 -4.13 -4.09 -14.13
C ILE A 106 -5.10 -3.98 -15.31
N TYR A 107 -6.39 -4.14 -15.05
CA TYR A 107 -7.45 -3.93 -16.02
C TYR A 107 -8.02 -2.52 -15.86
N TYR A 108 -7.81 -1.66 -16.85
CA TYR A 108 -8.35 -0.30 -16.88
C TYR A 108 -9.67 -0.26 -17.66
N HIS A 109 -10.74 0.15 -17.01
CA HIS A 109 -11.98 0.50 -17.71
C HIS A 109 -11.78 1.81 -18.46
N ARG A 110 -11.65 1.73 -19.77
CA ARG A 110 -11.27 2.81 -20.67
C ARG A 110 -9.78 3.21 -20.55
N LYS A 111 -9.32 3.97 -21.55
CA LYS A 111 -7.91 4.38 -21.62
C LYS A 111 -7.55 5.28 -20.42
N PRO A 112 -6.60 4.88 -19.60
CA PRO A 112 -6.18 5.70 -18.48
C PRO A 112 -5.53 7.01 -18.94
N LEU A 113 -5.71 8.08 -18.19
CA LEU A 113 -4.95 9.30 -18.38
C LEU A 113 -3.49 9.05 -17.95
N LYS A 114 -2.52 9.82 -18.51
CA LYS A 114 -1.09 9.60 -18.22
C LYS A 114 -0.73 9.62 -16.73
N HIS A 115 -1.43 10.41 -15.92
CA HIS A 115 -1.23 10.50 -14.47
C HIS A 115 -1.91 9.37 -13.68
N GLU A 116 -2.82 8.63 -14.30
CA GLU A 116 -3.48 7.46 -13.71
C GLU A 116 -2.67 6.18 -13.87
N ILE A 117 -1.68 6.21 -14.76
CA ILE A 117 -0.70 5.12 -14.89
C ILE A 117 0.29 5.29 -13.73
N PHE A 118 0.08 4.56 -12.65
CA PHE A 118 0.75 4.67 -11.36
C PHE A 118 2.27 4.45 -11.33
N TYR A 119 2.90 4.32 -12.49
CA TYR A 119 4.33 4.03 -12.61
C TYR A 119 4.98 5.11 -13.45
N GLY A 120 5.24 6.24 -12.76
CA GLY A 120 5.81 7.44 -13.38
C GLY A 120 7.26 7.25 -13.83
N ASP A 121 7.64 8.04 -14.81
CA ASP A 121 8.91 8.08 -15.52
C ASP A 121 10.18 8.32 -14.67
N ASN A 122 10.07 8.44 -13.35
CA ASN A 122 11.17 8.79 -12.43
C ASN A 122 11.39 7.76 -11.30
N ASP A 123 10.80 6.59 -11.40
CA ASP A 123 10.95 5.55 -10.40
C ASP A 123 12.27 4.77 -10.59
N ILE A 124 12.83 4.18 -9.53
CA ILE A 124 13.90 3.17 -9.62
C ILE A 124 13.50 2.06 -10.60
N ALA A 125 12.20 1.88 -10.79
CA ALA A 125 11.55 1.04 -11.79
C ALA A 125 11.67 1.55 -13.25
N ASN A 126 12.51 2.53 -13.57
CA ASN A 126 12.79 2.96 -14.97
C ASN A 126 13.43 1.86 -15.84
N HIS A 127 13.29 0.62 -15.43
CA HIS A 127 13.56 -0.54 -16.26
C HIS A 127 12.23 -1.09 -16.78
N SER A 128 12.17 -1.17 -18.08
CA SER A 128 11.29 -1.74 -19.09
C SER A 128 10.29 -2.87 -18.73
N ASP A 129 10.16 -3.26 -17.49
CA ASP A 129 9.19 -4.24 -17.03
C ASP A 129 7.98 -3.50 -16.43
N VAL A 130 7.32 -2.77 -17.32
CA VAL A 130 6.05 -2.13 -17.07
C VAL A 130 5.09 -3.18 -16.49
N VAL A 131 4.45 -2.87 -15.38
CA VAL A 131 3.29 -3.62 -14.90
C VAL A 131 2.37 -3.83 -16.09
N LYS A 132 2.10 -5.07 -16.41
CA LYS A 132 1.20 -5.39 -17.52
C LYS A 132 -0.16 -4.73 -17.24
N TYR A 133 -0.75 -4.17 -18.25
CA TYR A 133 -2.11 -3.67 -18.17
C TYR A 133 -2.88 -3.95 -19.46
N SER A 134 -4.18 -4.07 -19.32
CA SER A 134 -5.12 -4.17 -20.44
C SER A 134 -6.21 -3.12 -20.31
N ILE A 135 -6.69 -2.64 -21.44
CA ILE A 135 -7.84 -1.76 -21.49
C ILE A 135 -9.06 -2.62 -21.78
N ILE A 136 -10.08 -2.49 -20.96
CA ILE A 136 -11.36 -3.18 -21.09
C ILE A 136 -12.48 -2.19 -21.36
N GLU A 137 -13.52 -2.62 -22.04
CA GLU A 137 -14.70 -1.79 -22.31
C GLU A 137 -15.81 -2.00 -21.28
N SER A 138 -15.86 -3.19 -20.72
CA SER A 138 -16.87 -3.56 -19.71
C SER A 138 -16.44 -4.75 -18.85
N LEU A 139 -17.23 -5.01 -17.82
CA LEU A 139 -17.17 -6.19 -16.97
C LEU A 139 -17.15 -7.52 -17.77
N GLU A 140 -17.82 -7.58 -18.92
CA GLU A 140 -17.88 -8.79 -19.75
C GLU A 140 -16.50 -9.28 -20.21
N ASP A 141 -15.52 -8.34 -20.32
CA ASP A 141 -14.16 -8.66 -20.74
C ASP A 141 -13.35 -9.39 -19.67
N ILE A 142 -13.79 -9.34 -18.42
CA ILE A 142 -13.06 -9.87 -17.27
C ILE A 142 -13.85 -10.89 -16.43
N LYS A 143 -15.13 -11.09 -16.68
CA LYS A 143 -16.00 -11.90 -15.81
C LYS A 143 -15.58 -13.38 -15.66
N ASP A 144 -14.92 -13.94 -16.67
CA ASP A 144 -14.52 -15.36 -16.73
C ASP A 144 -13.00 -15.55 -16.48
N LEU A 145 -12.31 -14.55 -15.93
CA LEU A 145 -10.88 -14.67 -15.61
C LEU A 145 -10.66 -15.59 -14.41
N ASP A 146 -9.62 -16.42 -14.51
CA ASP A 146 -9.12 -17.23 -13.40
C ASP A 146 -7.91 -16.54 -12.75
N GLU A 147 -8.16 -15.37 -12.17
CA GLU A 147 -7.16 -14.54 -11.52
C GLU A 147 -7.63 -14.15 -10.10
N LYS A 148 -6.70 -13.76 -9.24
CA LYS A 148 -7.03 -13.20 -7.93
C LYS A 148 -7.10 -11.69 -8.00
N ALA A 149 -8.18 -11.12 -7.48
CA ALA A 149 -8.38 -9.67 -7.40
C ALA A 149 -7.89 -9.14 -6.05
N PHE A 150 -7.12 -8.06 -6.07
CA PHE A 150 -6.55 -7.47 -4.86
C PHE A 150 -7.16 -6.12 -4.52
N LYS A 151 -7.42 -5.31 -5.53
CA LYS A 151 -7.83 -3.94 -5.34
C LYS A 151 -8.65 -3.44 -6.53
N LEU A 152 -9.75 -2.78 -6.24
CA LEU A 152 -10.51 -2.00 -7.19
C LEU A 152 -10.33 -0.52 -6.88
N HIS A 153 -9.88 0.25 -7.85
CA HIS A 153 -9.87 1.70 -7.79
C HIS A 153 -11.08 2.26 -8.53
N ILE A 154 -11.82 3.14 -7.89
CA ILE A 154 -12.83 3.97 -8.53
C ILE A 154 -12.23 5.36 -8.73
N LEU A 155 -12.23 5.80 -9.97
CA LEU A 155 -11.57 7.02 -10.45
C LEU A 155 -12.64 7.99 -10.95
N ASP A 156 -13.01 8.98 -10.16
CA ASP A 156 -13.97 10.02 -10.59
C ASP A 156 -13.76 11.31 -9.80
N ASP A 157 -13.67 12.44 -10.50
CA ASP A 157 -13.49 13.74 -9.88
C ASP A 157 -14.77 14.25 -9.19
N ASN A 158 -15.91 13.61 -9.44
CA ASN A 158 -17.19 14.02 -8.90
C ASN A 158 -17.52 13.28 -7.60
N THR A 159 -17.26 13.92 -6.48
CA THR A 159 -17.55 13.40 -5.12
C THR A 159 -19.01 12.93 -4.94
N TRP A 160 -19.98 13.58 -5.60
CA TRP A 160 -21.39 13.14 -5.52
C TRP A 160 -21.58 11.75 -6.16
N ARG A 161 -20.92 11.48 -7.30
CA ARG A 161 -20.99 10.16 -7.96
C ARG A 161 -20.34 9.08 -7.12
N ILE A 162 -19.17 9.37 -6.52
CA ILE A 162 -18.51 8.45 -5.59
C ILE A 162 -19.40 8.17 -4.37
N ASN A 163 -20.01 9.18 -3.77
CA ASN A 163 -20.92 8.97 -2.64
C ASN A 163 -22.15 8.14 -3.05
N LYS A 164 -22.73 8.41 -4.22
CA LYS A 164 -23.83 7.61 -4.76
C LYS A 164 -23.42 6.15 -5.02
N PHE A 165 -22.19 5.91 -5.48
CA PHE A 165 -21.63 4.57 -5.60
C PHE A 165 -21.52 3.90 -4.23
N LEU A 166 -20.93 4.57 -3.26
CA LEU A 166 -20.82 4.07 -1.89
C LEU A 166 -22.18 3.74 -1.27
N ASP A 167 -23.23 4.51 -1.57
CA ASP A 167 -24.60 4.23 -1.08
C ASP A 167 -25.19 2.97 -1.69
N LYS A 168 -24.87 2.66 -2.94
CA LYS A 168 -25.44 1.55 -3.70
C LYS A 168 -24.58 0.30 -3.77
N MET A 169 -23.29 0.43 -3.49
CA MET A 169 -22.33 -0.66 -3.56
C MET A 169 -22.77 -1.85 -2.70
N PRO A 170 -22.80 -3.08 -3.25
CA PRO A 170 -23.08 -4.28 -2.48
C PRO A 170 -21.90 -4.68 -1.59
N TYR A 171 -22.13 -5.57 -0.62
CA TYR A 171 -21.10 -6.20 0.22
C TYR A 171 -20.15 -5.24 0.96
N LYS A 172 -20.59 -4.04 1.33
CA LYS A 172 -19.75 -3.01 1.97
C LYS A 172 -18.93 -3.51 3.17
N THR A 173 -19.49 -4.43 3.95
CA THR A 173 -18.86 -4.98 5.15
C THR A 173 -17.72 -5.96 4.85
N ASP A 174 -17.58 -6.38 3.59
CA ASP A 174 -16.54 -7.32 3.15
C ASP A 174 -15.30 -6.60 2.62
N PHE A 175 -15.37 -5.25 2.54
CA PHE A 175 -14.32 -4.43 1.97
C PHE A 175 -13.80 -3.39 2.96
N ASP A 176 -12.50 -3.14 2.89
CA ASP A 176 -11.86 -1.93 3.39
C ASP A 176 -11.83 -0.89 2.27
N MET A 177 -12.21 0.34 2.61
CA MET A 177 -12.38 1.42 1.64
C MET A 177 -11.63 2.67 2.09
N THR A 178 -10.65 3.09 1.31
CA THR A 178 -9.85 4.28 1.58
C THR A 178 -10.06 5.32 0.48
N LYS A 179 -10.38 6.56 0.88
CA LYS A 179 -10.38 7.71 -0.04
C LYS A 179 -8.98 8.28 -0.15
N THR A 180 -8.50 8.47 -1.37
CA THR A 180 -7.25 9.17 -1.63
C THR A 180 -7.45 10.69 -1.66
N PRO A 181 -6.38 11.50 -1.53
CA PRO A 181 -6.46 12.95 -1.66
C PRO A 181 -7.05 13.43 -3.00
N GLU A 182 -6.89 12.65 -4.06
CA GLU A 182 -7.38 12.94 -5.42
C GLU A 182 -8.88 12.57 -5.62
N ASN A 183 -9.65 12.39 -4.53
CA ASN A 183 -11.05 11.93 -4.57
C ASN A 183 -11.26 10.56 -5.23
N GLN A 184 -10.22 9.72 -5.27
CA GLN A 184 -10.33 8.34 -5.71
C GLN A 184 -10.71 7.44 -4.53
N LEU A 185 -11.30 6.29 -4.82
CA LEU A 185 -11.67 5.31 -3.81
C LEU A 185 -10.93 4.00 -4.08
N GLU A 186 -10.10 3.58 -3.14
CA GLU A 186 -9.50 2.25 -3.11
C GLU A 186 -10.41 1.29 -2.35
N ILE A 187 -10.65 0.11 -2.90
CA ILE A 187 -11.48 -0.95 -2.33
C ILE A 187 -10.64 -2.22 -2.29
N CYS A 188 -10.36 -2.72 -1.10
CA CYS A 188 -9.60 -3.94 -0.84
C CYS A 188 -10.44 -4.93 -0.03
N HIS A 189 -9.97 -6.16 0.15
CA HIS A 189 -10.60 -7.08 1.10
C HIS A 189 -10.51 -6.49 2.52
N LYS A 190 -11.55 -6.63 3.34
CA LYS A 190 -11.63 -6.05 4.70
C LYS A 190 -10.48 -6.43 5.62
N ASP A 191 -9.92 -7.64 5.42
CA ASP A 191 -8.80 -8.13 6.21
C ASP A 191 -7.44 -7.75 5.60
N ALA A 192 -7.44 -7.10 4.41
CA ALA A 192 -6.25 -6.61 3.74
C ALA A 192 -5.97 -5.16 4.15
N SER A 193 -5.26 -4.97 5.26
CA SER A 193 -4.76 -3.67 5.68
C SER A 193 -3.28 -3.76 6.04
N LYS A 194 -2.56 -2.63 6.00
CA LYS A 194 -1.15 -2.61 6.42
C LYS A 194 -0.97 -3.07 7.86
N GLY A 195 -1.92 -2.76 8.74
CA GLY A 195 -1.88 -3.17 10.15
C GLY A 195 -2.10 -4.66 10.35
N SER A 196 -3.12 -5.25 9.70
CA SER A 196 -3.38 -6.69 9.77
C SER A 196 -2.21 -7.49 9.16
N ALA A 197 -1.66 -7.02 8.05
CA ALA A 197 -0.49 -7.64 7.43
C ALA A 197 0.77 -7.54 8.30
N LEU A 198 1.02 -6.39 8.94
CA LEU A 198 2.13 -6.22 9.89
C LEU A 198 1.97 -7.17 11.09
N LYS A 199 0.74 -7.33 11.57
CA LYS A 199 0.43 -8.30 12.63
C LYS A 199 0.73 -9.73 12.20
N ILE A 200 0.33 -10.15 11.00
CA ILE A 200 0.62 -11.49 10.46
C ILE A 200 2.14 -11.73 10.41
N ILE A 201 2.94 -10.75 9.98
CA ILE A 201 4.40 -10.86 9.98
C ILE A 201 4.94 -10.94 11.40
N ALA A 202 4.43 -10.12 12.32
CA ALA A 202 4.84 -10.14 13.71
C ALA A 202 4.58 -11.49 14.37
N ASP A 203 3.38 -12.03 14.18
CA ASP A 203 2.99 -13.36 14.68
C ASP A 203 3.88 -14.48 14.07
N TYR A 204 4.22 -14.37 12.77
CA TYR A 204 5.08 -15.34 12.09
C TYR A 204 6.51 -15.41 12.65
N TYR A 205 7.07 -14.25 13.05
CA TYR A 205 8.42 -14.15 13.62
C TYR A 205 8.43 -14.12 15.15
N ASP A 206 7.30 -14.38 15.81
CA ASP A 206 7.15 -14.34 17.29
C ASP A 206 7.60 -12.99 17.88
N ILE A 207 7.21 -11.90 17.21
CA ILE A 207 7.53 -10.53 17.64
C ILE A 207 6.27 -9.90 18.26
N SER A 208 6.33 -9.59 19.58
CA SER A 208 5.26 -8.85 20.25
C SER A 208 5.11 -7.44 19.69
N SER A 209 3.87 -6.90 19.72
CA SER A 209 3.60 -5.51 19.35
C SER A 209 4.49 -4.50 20.09
N ASP A 210 4.89 -4.81 21.33
CA ASP A 210 5.83 -3.98 22.13
C ASP A 210 7.21 -3.82 21.47
N GLY A 211 7.59 -4.75 20.60
CA GLY A 211 8.84 -4.73 19.82
C GLY A 211 8.69 -4.10 18.44
N ILE A 212 7.59 -3.39 18.15
CA ILE A 212 7.31 -2.88 16.80
C ILE A 212 7.31 -1.35 16.76
N ILE A 213 8.01 -0.81 15.76
CA ILE A 213 7.91 0.58 15.31
C ILE A 213 7.22 0.55 13.94
N ALA A 214 6.23 1.42 13.72
CA ALA A 214 5.60 1.65 12.41
C ALA A 214 5.75 3.11 12.00
N ILE A 215 6.09 3.35 10.72
CA ILE A 215 6.33 4.70 10.17
C ILE A 215 5.50 4.88 8.91
N GLY A 216 4.68 5.94 8.87
CA GLY A 216 3.79 6.21 7.74
C GLY A 216 3.31 7.66 7.69
N ASP A 217 2.54 8.01 6.65
CA ASP A 217 2.08 9.38 6.39
C ASP A 217 0.59 9.49 6.06
N SER A 218 -0.08 8.45 5.61
CA SER A 218 -1.41 8.54 5.02
C SER A 218 -2.45 7.61 5.67
N GLY A 219 -3.72 7.71 5.23
CA GLY A 219 -4.85 7.03 5.84
C GLY A 219 -4.72 5.50 5.89
N ASN A 220 -4.10 4.88 4.87
CA ASN A 220 -3.88 3.43 4.83
C ASN A 220 -2.78 2.95 5.81
N ASP A 221 -2.00 3.88 6.40
CA ASP A 221 -1.01 3.58 7.44
C ASP A 221 -1.60 3.56 8.84
N LEU A 222 -2.81 4.10 9.02
CA LEU A 222 -3.42 4.26 10.33
C LEU A 222 -3.45 2.94 11.10
N SER A 223 -3.84 1.86 10.44
CA SER A 223 -3.93 0.53 11.06
C SER A 223 -2.58 0.00 11.55
N MET A 224 -1.47 0.24 10.84
CA MET A 224 -0.14 -0.18 11.31
C MET A 224 0.42 0.74 12.40
N ILE A 225 0.11 2.04 12.34
CA ILE A 225 0.48 3.01 13.38
C ILE A 225 -0.21 2.68 14.71
N GLU A 226 -1.50 2.31 14.66
CA GLU A 226 -2.26 1.94 15.85
C GLU A 226 -1.88 0.54 16.40
N PHE A 227 -1.44 -0.37 15.54
CA PHE A 227 -1.00 -1.71 15.94
C PHE A 227 0.36 -1.71 16.63
N ALA A 228 1.31 -0.90 16.16
CA ALA A 228 2.67 -0.84 16.70
C ALA A 228 2.70 -0.19 18.09
N ASN A 229 3.62 -0.61 18.95
CA ASN A 229 3.88 0.08 20.23
C ASN A 229 4.33 1.52 20.00
N ILE A 230 5.14 1.75 18.97
CA ILE A 230 5.60 3.09 18.59
C ILE A 230 5.17 3.37 17.15
N GLY A 231 4.08 4.12 17.04
CA GLY A 231 3.63 4.70 15.76
C GLY A 231 4.30 6.03 15.50
N ILE A 232 4.91 6.21 14.34
CA ILE A 232 5.61 7.43 13.94
C ILE A 232 4.94 8.00 12.70
N ALA A 233 4.45 9.23 12.78
CA ALA A 233 3.94 9.97 11.64
C ALA A 233 5.03 10.83 11.01
N MET A 234 5.05 10.91 9.68
CA MET A 234 5.86 11.87 8.95
C MET A 234 5.33 13.29 9.14
N GLU A 235 6.21 14.32 9.15
CA GLU A 235 5.81 15.74 9.24
C GLU A 235 4.92 16.15 8.05
N ASN A 236 5.21 15.65 6.88
CA ASN A 236 4.40 15.86 5.68
C ASN A 236 3.11 15.03 5.64
N GLY A 237 2.90 14.14 6.63
CA GLY A 237 1.75 13.23 6.66
C GLY A 237 0.42 13.93 7.00
N MET A 238 -0.66 13.20 6.82
CA MET A 238 -2.03 13.66 7.07
C MET A 238 -2.28 13.91 8.56
N ASP A 239 -3.12 14.86 8.89
CA ASP A 239 -3.47 15.19 10.29
C ASP A 239 -4.04 14.02 11.08
N ILE A 240 -4.76 13.12 10.41
CA ILE A 240 -5.33 11.94 11.07
C ILE A 240 -4.24 11.01 11.61
N ILE A 241 -3.15 10.82 10.85
CA ILE A 241 -2.01 10.00 11.27
C ILE A 241 -1.25 10.69 12.40
N LYS A 242 -0.97 12.00 12.26
CA LYS A 242 -0.27 12.77 13.28
C LYS A 242 -0.98 12.78 14.64
N LYS A 243 -2.31 12.76 14.65
CA LYS A 243 -3.13 12.69 15.87
C LYS A 243 -3.05 11.33 16.57
N LYS A 244 -2.76 10.27 15.84
CA LYS A 244 -2.73 8.89 16.35
C LYS A 244 -1.33 8.39 16.68
N ALA A 245 -0.32 8.96 16.03
CA ALA A 245 1.07 8.57 16.25
C ALA A 245 1.59 8.99 17.63
N ASN A 246 2.52 8.19 18.16
CA ASN A 246 3.25 8.50 19.39
C ASN A 246 4.29 9.60 19.20
N TYR A 247 4.78 9.75 17.95
CA TYR A 247 5.81 10.72 17.62
C TYR A 247 5.63 11.23 16.18
N ILE A 248 5.89 12.52 15.97
CA ILE A 248 5.95 13.13 14.64
C ILE A 248 7.43 13.36 14.34
N THR A 249 7.92 12.68 13.29
CA THR A 249 9.30 12.85 12.81
C THR A 249 9.38 13.96 11.77
N LYS A 250 10.52 14.11 11.10
CA LYS A 250 10.69 15.06 9.98
C LYS A 250 9.99 14.59 8.71
N SER A 251 9.99 15.45 7.69
CA SER A 251 9.42 15.11 6.38
C SER A 251 10.27 14.08 5.63
N ASN A 252 9.68 13.47 4.60
CA ASN A 252 10.37 12.55 3.70
C ASN A 252 11.52 13.22 2.91
N GLU A 253 11.51 14.54 2.76
CA GLU A 253 12.61 15.31 2.15
C GLU A 253 13.76 15.58 3.14
N GLU A 254 13.50 15.44 4.44
CA GLU A 254 14.46 15.77 5.50
C GLU A 254 14.96 14.54 6.25
N ASN A 255 14.91 13.37 5.63
CA ASN A 255 15.31 12.09 6.21
C ASN A 255 14.47 11.70 7.45
N GLY A 256 13.16 11.82 7.37
CA GLY A 256 12.25 11.59 8.49
C GLY A 256 12.33 10.18 9.06
N VAL A 257 12.54 9.15 8.23
CA VAL A 257 12.71 7.76 8.67
C VAL A 257 13.94 7.63 9.56
N TYR A 258 15.08 8.21 9.15
CA TYR A 258 16.30 8.23 9.96
C TYR A 258 16.07 8.84 11.36
N TYR A 259 15.47 10.03 11.41
CA TYR A 259 15.24 10.71 12.69
C TYR A 259 14.19 9.96 13.55
N GLY A 260 13.17 9.40 12.94
CA GLY A 260 12.16 8.60 13.62
C GLY A 260 12.77 7.36 14.28
N ILE A 261 13.52 6.56 13.53
CA ILE A 261 14.18 5.35 14.06
C ILE A 261 15.20 5.71 15.15
N LYS A 262 16.08 6.70 14.87
CA LYS A 262 17.14 7.11 15.80
C LYS A 262 16.62 7.62 17.15
N LYS A 263 15.37 8.15 17.18
CA LYS A 263 14.74 8.61 18.43
C LYS A 263 14.52 7.47 19.42
N PHE A 264 14.21 6.28 18.94
CA PHE A 264 13.79 5.15 19.78
C PHE A 264 14.78 4.00 19.81
N ILE A 265 15.71 3.93 18.86
CA ILE A 265 16.69 2.87 18.77
C ILE A 265 18.11 3.46 18.72
N ASN A 266 18.98 3.04 19.63
CA ASN A 266 20.42 3.35 19.60
C ASN A 266 21.12 2.48 18.55
N LEU A 267 21.26 3.02 17.36
CA LEU A 267 21.89 2.36 16.21
C LEU A 267 23.26 2.98 15.92
#